data_f12708b72f78d576b3ea9b197f3ff27f
#
_entry.id   f12708b72f78d576b3ea9b197f3ff27f
#
_cell.length_a   1.000
_cell.length_b   1.000
_cell.length_c   1.000
_cell.angle_alpha   90.00
_cell.angle_beta   90.00
_cell.angle_gamma   90.00
#
_symmetry.space_group_name_H-M   'P 1'
#
loop_
_entity.id
_entity.type
_entity.pdbx_description
1 polymer ?
#
loop_
_entity_poly.entity_id
_entity_poly.type
_entity_poly.pdbx_seq_one_letter_code
_entity_poly.pdbx_strand_id
1 'polypeptide(L)'
;MVWTGLLIGVLFGVILQRGRICFNSAFRDVLIFKDNYLMRLAALTLGLESITLLIFAQAGIITLNPKPLNWIGNIVGGFIFGIGMVLAGGCASGVTYRTGEGMTTAWFAALAYALTAHATKKGLFSGWIKWLSNYTVTVSNTNPVYAPKTGPTIATVLGISPWIASIIFLALMLWYAFGVKNKSQRPSKLNWIAASVLIAILAPIAWWASASTGRNYGLGITGGWINLVSVYANNASLNWEGAEILGIIIGAAISAIAGKEFKLRMPKNPKTYAQVLLGGFLMGFGAVTAGGCNIGHFLTGVPTLAISSIVASIFFILGNWTMAWFLFGRQK
;
A
#
# COMPACT_ATOMS: atom_id res chain seq x y z
N MET A 1 -14.14 6.31 -17.92
CA MET A 1 -13.20 5.18 -17.60
C MET A 1 -13.00 4.92 -16.10
N VAL A 2 -13.76 5.51 -15.22
CA VAL A 2 -13.75 5.25 -13.77
C VAL A 2 -14.07 3.79 -13.43
N TRP A 3 -14.88 3.14 -14.26
CA TRP A 3 -15.26 1.72 -14.12
C TRP A 3 -14.11 0.72 -14.13
N THR A 4 -12.98 1.04 -14.80
CA THR A 4 -11.79 0.18 -14.76
C THR A 4 -11.19 0.15 -13.34
N GLY A 5 -11.26 1.26 -12.60
CA GLY A 5 -10.88 1.32 -11.19
C GLY A 5 -11.72 0.40 -10.33
N LEU A 6 -13.05 0.38 -10.55
CA LEU A 6 -13.96 -0.51 -9.83
C LEU A 6 -13.61 -2.00 -10.10
N LEU A 7 -13.44 -2.38 -11.37
CA LEU A 7 -13.12 -3.76 -11.75
C LEU A 7 -11.79 -4.23 -11.17
N ILE A 8 -10.75 -3.40 -11.30
CA ILE A 8 -9.42 -3.68 -10.75
C ILE A 8 -9.50 -3.76 -9.23
N GLY A 9 -10.24 -2.86 -8.59
CA GLY A 9 -10.52 -2.90 -7.17
C GLY A 9 -11.19 -4.20 -6.74
N VAL A 10 -12.20 -4.67 -7.47
CA VAL A 10 -12.88 -5.97 -7.19
C VAL A 10 -11.88 -7.12 -7.24
N LEU A 11 -11.08 -7.21 -8.30
CA LEU A 11 -10.08 -8.26 -8.45
C LEU A 11 -9.04 -8.19 -7.31
N PHE A 12 -8.53 -7.01 -7.03
CA PHE A 12 -7.57 -6.81 -5.96
C PHE A 12 -8.17 -7.14 -4.59
N GLY A 13 -9.41 -6.74 -4.31
CA GLY A 13 -10.15 -7.07 -3.09
C GLY A 13 -10.33 -8.58 -2.88
N VAL A 14 -10.65 -9.32 -3.94
CA VAL A 14 -10.72 -10.80 -3.92
C VAL A 14 -9.36 -11.39 -3.59
N ILE A 15 -8.28 -10.94 -4.23
CA ILE A 15 -6.92 -11.45 -3.98
C ILE A 15 -6.50 -11.18 -2.53
N LEU A 16 -6.72 -9.96 -2.03
CA LEU A 16 -6.39 -9.58 -0.66
C LEU A 16 -7.14 -10.41 0.36
N GLN A 17 -8.43 -10.62 0.14
CA GLN A 17 -9.31 -11.39 1.03
C GLN A 17 -8.95 -12.86 1.04
N ARG A 18 -8.81 -13.52 -0.14
CA ARG A 18 -8.47 -14.94 -0.25
C ARG A 18 -7.05 -15.24 0.22
N GLY A 19 -6.11 -14.34 -0.07
CA GLY A 19 -4.72 -14.44 0.37
C GLY A 19 -4.50 -14.02 1.82
N ARG A 20 -5.50 -13.44 2.49
CA ARG A 20 -5.36 -12.85 3.84
C ARG A 20 -4.19 -11.87 3.91
N ILE A 21 -3.99 -11.09 2.85
CA ILE A 21 -2.80 -10.25 2.67
C ILE A 21 -2.96 -8.95 3.46
N CYS A 22 -2.06 -8.75 4.42
CA CYS A 22 -2.02 -7.54 5.23
C CYS A 22 -0.57 -7.19 5.55
N PHE A 23 -0.08 -6.04 5.10
CA PHE A 23 1.30 -5.64 5.33
C PHE A 23 1.60 -5.30 6.79
N ASN A 24 0.61 -4.88 7.59
CA ASN A 24 0.77 -4.80 9.04
C ASN A 24 1.19 -6.16 9.62
N SER A 25 0.50 -7.22 9.23
CA SER A 25 0.87 -8.57 9.66
C SER A 25 2.20 -9.02 9.06
N ALA A 26 2.48 -8.69 7.79
CA ALA A 26 3.75 -9.04 7.16
C ALA A 26 4.94 -8.47 7.95
N PHE A 27 4.87 -7.22 8.38
CA PHE A 27 5.95 -6.57 9.13
C PHE A 27 6.03 -7.03 10.58
N ARG A 28 4.90 -6.99 11.30
CA ARG A 28 4.80 -7.38 12.71
C ARG A 28 5.24 -8.81 12.94
N ASP A 29 4.78 -9.73 12.11
CA ASP A 29 4.89 -11.16 12.38
C ASP A 29 6.32 -11.67 12.20
N VAL A 30 7.11 -11.02 11.35
CA VAL A 30 8.56 -11.29 11.24
C VAL A 30 9.26 -11.04 12.58
N LEU A 31 8.94 -9.92 13.26
CA LEU A 31 9.59 -9.57 14.53
C LEU A 31 9.03 -10.36 15.72
N ILE A 32 7.71 -10.39 15.86
CA ILE A 32 7.04 -10.89 17.08
C ILE A 32 6.86 -12.41 17.03
N PHE A 33 6.39 -12.95 15.89
CA PHE A 33 6.02 -14.36 15.77
C PHE A 33 7.03 -15.20 14.99
N LYS A 34 8.10 -14.58 14.47
CA LYS A 34 9.11 -15.24 13.61
C LYS A 34 8.47 -15.95 12.41
N ASP A 35 7.36 -15.39 11.92
CA ASP A 35 6.59 -15.89 10.78
C ASP A 35 6.86 -15.01 9.55
N ASN A 36 7.51 -15.59 8.54
CA ASN A 36 7.91 -14.92 7.31
C ASN A 36 6.91 -15.13 6.16
N TYR A 37 5.77 -15.82 6.35
CA TYR A 37 4.87 -16.20 5.28
C TYR A 37 4.44 -15.01 4.41
N LEU A 38 3.88 -13.95 5.02
CA LEU A 38 3.42 -12.77 4.29
C LEU A 38 4.58 -11.90 3.77
N MET A 39 5.74 -11.91 4.43
CA MET A 39 6.89 -11.18 3.94
C MET A 39 7.52 -11.88 2.72
N ARG A 40 7.53 -13.21 2.67
CA ARG A 40 7.94 -13.99 1.49
C ARG A 40 7.00 -13.74 0.30
N LEU A 41 5.68 -13.71 0.54
CA LEU A 41 4.69 -13.31 -0.45
C LEU A 41 5.00 -11.91 -0.98
N ALA A 42 5.21 -10.95 -0.08
CA ALA A 42 5.53 -9.57 -0.45
C ALA A 42 6.81 -9.49 -1.28
N ALA A 43 7.89 -10.15 -0.86
CA ALA A 43 9.15 -10.16 -1.59
C ALA A 43 8.99 -10.72 -3.01
N LEU A 44 8.32 -11.87 -3.16
CA LEU A 44 8.06 -12.44 -4.48
C LEU A 44 7.22 -11.49 -5.35
N THR A 45 6.19 -10.86 -4.78
CA THR A 45 5.36 -9.88 -5.48
C THR A 45 6.21 -8.70 -5.97
N LEU A 46 7.00 -8.08 -5.10
CA LEU A 46 7.85 -6.92 -5.42
C LEU A 46 8.85 -7.23 -6.52
N GLY A 47 9.52 -8.40 -6.45
CA GLY A 47 10.48 -8.82 -7.46
C GLY A 47 9.83 -9.03 -8.83
N LEU A 48 8.72 -9.76 -8.88
CA LEU A 48 7.99 -9.99 -10.14
C LEU A 48 7.41 -8.69 -10.70
N GLU A 49 6.85 -7.85 -9.85
CA GLU A 49 6.24 -6.57 -10.24
C GLU A 49 7.27 -5.59 -10.80
N SER A 50 8.51 -5.60 -10.28
CA SER A 50 9.60 -4.80 -10.81
C SER A 50 9.87 -5.11 -12.30
N ILE A 51 9.81 -6.37 -12.69
CA ILE A 51 10.01 -6.79 -14.08
C ILE A 51 8.76 -6.52 -14.93
N THR A 52 7.56 -6.86 -14.44
CA THR A 52 6.34 -6.66 -15.22
C THR A 52 6.06 -5.19 -15.52
N LEU A 53 6.31 -4.28 -14.56
CA LEU A 53 6.21 -2.83 -14.77
C LEU A 53 7.22 -2.34 -15.80
N LEU A 54 8.47 -2.84 -15.78
CA LEU A 54 9.48 -2.49 -16.79
C LEU A 54 9.12 -2.98 -18.17
N ILE A 55 8.59 -4.20 -18.31
CA ILE A 55 8.11 -4.73 -19.61
C ILE A 55 7.05 -3.79 -20.20
N PHE A 56 6.04 -3.42 -19.41
CA PHE A 56 4.98 -2.52 -19.86
C PHE A 56 5.50 -1.12 -20.21
N ALA A 57 6.46 -0.62 -19.44
CA ALA A 57 7.07 0.68 -19.70
C ALA A 57 7.96 0.66 -20.97
N GLN A 58 8.74 -0.40 -21.18
CA GLN A 58 9.55 -0.57 -22.38
C GLN A 58 8.70 -0.75 -23.63
N ALA A 59 7.53 -1.38 -23.51
CA ALA A 59 6.56 -1.50 -24.59
C ALA A 59 5.80 -0.19 -24.87
N GLY A 60 6.06 0.88 -24.13
CA GLY A 60 5.39 2.18 -24.27
C GLY A 60 3.92 2.19 -23.83
N ILE A 61 3.46 1.14 -23.12
CA ILE A 61 2.07 1.01 -22.63
C ILE A 61 1.84 1.91 -21.43
N ILE A 62 2.84 2.03 -20.57
CA ILE A 62 2.83 2.91 -19.38
C ILE A 62 4.13 3.71 -19.36
N THR A 63 4.13 4.80 -18.58
CA THR A 63 5.35 5.55 -18.24
C THR A 63 5.53 5.51 -16.74
N LEU A 64 6.66 5.02 -16.25
CA LEU A 64 6.91 4.94 -14.82
C LEU A 64 7.02 6.35 -14.22
N ASN A 65 6.35 6.56 -13.11
CA ASN A 65 6.32 7.83 -12.40
C ASN A 65 6.70 7.65 -10.92
N PRO A 66 7.98 7.34 -10.61
CA PRO A 66 8.47 7.25 -9.25
C PRO A 66 8.16 8.52 -8.46
N LYS A 67 7.64 8.36 -7.25
CA LYS A 67 7.25 9.50 -6.41
C LYS A 67 8.45 10.37 -6.07
N PRO A 68 8.30 11.71 -6.09
CA PRO A 68 9.31 12.64 -5.60
C PRO A 68 9.79 12.27 -4.19
N LEU A 69 11.09 12.45 -3.93
CA LEU A 69 11.68 12.18 -2.63
C LEU A 69 11.44 13.36 -1.70
N ASN A 70 10.48 13.24 -0.81
CA ASN A 70 10.34 14.13 0.34
C ASN A 70 10.92 13.40 1.57
N TRP A 71 12.21 13.57 1.81
CA TRP A 71 12.92 12.77 2.80
C TRP A 71 12.37 12.95 4.22
N ILE A 72 11.99 14.18 4.63
CA ILE A 72 11.36 14.42 5.93
C ILE A 72 9.99 13.74 6.00
N GLY A 73 9.16 13.95 4.99
CA GLY A 73 7.83 13.35 4.92
C GLY A 73 7.87 11.83 4.87
N ASN A 74 8.80 11.25 4.11
CA ASN A 74 8.94 9.79 4.02
C ASN A 74 9.40 9.18 5.36
N ILE A 75 10.30 9.84 6.10
CA ILE A 75 10.79 9.41 7.41
C ILE A 75 9.69 9.55 8.47
N VAL A 76 9.23 10.77 8.70
CA VAL A 76 8.29 11.09 9.79
C VAL A 76 6.92 10.49 9.53
N GLY A 77 6.37 10.72 8.32
CA GLY A 77 5.09 10.17 7.94
C GLY A 77 5.10 8.65 7.88
N GLY A 78 6.21 8.06 7.39
CA GLY A 78 6.41 6.62 7.36
C GLY A 78 6.38 5.99 8.75
N PHE A 79 7.10 6.57 9.70
CA PHE A 79 7.16 6.07 11.07
C PHE A 79 5.79 6.16 11.78
N ILE A 80 5.10 7.32 11.66
CA ILE A 80 3.76 7.52 12.22
C ILE A 80 2.75 6.55 11.59
N PHE A 81 2.80 6.34 10.27
CA PHE A 81 1.95 5.37 9.58
C PHE A 81 2.18 3.95 10.10
N GLY A 82 3.45 3.56 10.30
CA GLY A 82 3.81 2.27 10.85
C GLY A 82 3.22 2.01 12.24
N ILE A 83 3.28 2.99 13.14
CA ILE A 83 2.63 2.94 14.47
C ILE A 83 1.11 2.80 14.30
N GLY A 84 0.52 3.63 13.43
CA GLY A 84 -0.91 3.61 13.15
C GLY A 84 -1.43 2.26 12.67
N MET A 85 -0.67 1.56 11.80
CA MET A 85 -1.05 0.22 11.32
C MET A 85 -1.26 -0.79 12.44
N VAL A 86 -0.41 -0.77 13.47
CA VAL A 86 -0.52 -1.71 14.59
C VAL A 86 -1.72 -1.39 15.45
N LEU A 87 -1.95 -0.12 15.77
CA LEU A 87 -3.09 0.34 16.54
C LEU A 87 -4.42 0.09 15.82
N ALA A 88 -4.47 0.33 14.50
CA ALA A 88 -5.64 0.04 13.67
C ALA A 88 -5.91 -1.46 13.47
N GLY A 89 -4.96 -2.33 13.86
CA GLY A 89 -5.05 -3.77 13.63
C GLY A 89 -4.92 -4.19 12.16
N GLY A 90 -4.52 -3.27 11.26
CA GLY A 90 -4.36 -3.53 9.83
C GLY A 90 -3.67 -2.38 9.10
N CYS A 91 -3.06 -2.67 7.95
CA CYS A 91 -2.56 -1.64 7.05
C CYS A 91 -3.71 -1.00 6.24
N ALA A 92 -3.43 0.02 5.43
CA ALA A 92 -4.46 0.71 4.66
C ALA A 92 -5.33 -0.24 3.82
N SER A 93 -4.71 -1.15 3.04
CA SER A 93 -5.46 -2.17 2.31
C SER A 93 -6.11 -3.20 3.22
N GLY A 94 -5.45 -3.53 4.34
CA GLY A 94 -5.96 -4.47 5.34
C GLY A 94 -7.27 -4.01 5.99
N VAL A 95 -7.38 -2.74 6.39
CA VAL A 95 -8.64 -2.20 6.91
C VAL A 95 -9.68 -2.05 5.81
N THR A 96 -9.27 -1.68 4.58
CA THR A 96 -10.19 -1.52 3.45
C THR A 96 -10.87 -2.84 3.06
N TYR A 97 -10.14 -3.93 2.83
CA TYR A 97 -10.79 -5.19 2.44
C TYR A 97 -11.59 -5.83 3.60
N ARG A 98 -11.11 -5.68 4.84
CA ARG A 98 -11.83 -6.19 6.03
C ARG A 98 -13.14 -5.44 6.30
N THR A 99 -13.29 -4.23 5.80
CA THR A 99 -14.59 -3.53 5.78
C THR A 99 -15.61 -4.36 5.01
N GLY A 100 -15.25 -4.93 3.86
CA GLY A 100 -16.09 -5.84 3.08
C GLY A 100 -16.36 -7.19 3.76
N GLU A 101 -15.50 -7.66 4.67
CA GLU A 101 -15.71 -8.90 5.45
C GLU A 101 -16.68 -8.75 6.63
N GLY A 102 -17.16 -7.53 6.93
CA GLY A 102 -18.04 -7.26 8.06
C GLY A 102 -17.30 -7.04 9.39
N MET A 103 -16.03 -6.63 9.37
CA MET A 103 -15.26 -6.34 10.58
C MET A 103 -15.49 -4.89 11.03
N THR A 104 -16.24 -4.69 12.12
CA THR A 104 -16.61 -3.33 12.58
C THR A 104 -15.41 -2.49 12.99
N THR A 105 -14.38 -3.08 13.59
CA THR A 105 -13.13 -2.36 13.90
C THR A 105 -12.46 -1.81 12.64
N ALA A 106 -12.55 -2.50 11.51
CA ALA A 106 -12.02 -2.03 10.24
C ALA A 106 -12.85 -0.86 9.68
N TRP A 107 -14.16 -0.82 9.90
CA TRP A 107 -15.01 0.30 9.52
C TRP A 107 -14.59 1.60 10.21
N PHE A 108 -14.42 1.53 11.53
CA PHE A 108 -13.99 2.70 12.32
C PHE A 108 -12.56 3.13 11.99
N ALA A 109 -11.65 2.17 11.79
CA ALA A 109 -10.27 2.47 11.39
C ALA A 109 -10.22 3.10 9.99
N ALA A 110 -10.97 2.58 9.01
CA ALA A 110 -11.04 3.10 7.67
C ALA A 110 -11.68 4.50 7.62
N LEU A 111 -12.74 4.73 8.41
CA LEU A 111 -13.38 6.04 8.52
C LEU A 111 -12.40 7.08 9.08
N ALA A 112 -11.76 6.79 10.20
CA ALA A 112 -10.76 7.68 10.81
C ALA A 112 -9.60 7.94 9.84
N TYR A 113 -9.12 6.90 9.14
CA TYR A 113 -8.10 7.01 8.11
C TYR A 113 -8.50 7.94 6.97
N ALA A 114 -9.71 7.76 6.42
CA ALA A 114 -10.22 8.54 5.31
C ALA A 114 -10.36 10.03 5.68
N LEU A 115 -11.02 10.30 6.81
CA LEU A 115 -11.24 11.67 7.30
C LEU A 115 -9.91 12.38 7.60
N THR A 116 -8.98 11.72 8.28
CA THR A 116 -7.68 12.31 8.58
C THR A 116 -6.81 12.49 7.36
N ALA A 117 -6.81 11.53 6.43
CA ALA A 117 -6.09 11.68 5.17
C ALA A 117 -6.61 12.86 4.35
N HIS A 118 -7.94 13.05 4.28
CA HIS A 118 -8.55 14.20 3.63
C HIS A 118 -8.18 15.51 4.34
N ALA A 119 -8.33 15.57 5.67
CA ALA A 119 -7.97 16.75 6.47
C ALA A 119 -6.49 17.12 6.34
N THR A 120 -5.60 16.13 6.21
CA THR A 120 -4.17 16.35 6.03
C THR A 120 -3.84 16.86 4.62
N LYS A 121 -4.51 16.33 3.59
CA LYS A 121 -4.21 16.70 2.20
C LYS A 121 -4.86 18.01 1.78
N LYS A 122 -6.12 18.23 2.17
CA LYS A 122 -6.95 19.35 1.68
C LYS A 122 -7.56 20.22 2.78
N GLY A 123 -7.45 19.82 4.04
CA GLY A 123 -8.08 20.51 5.17
C GLY A 123 -7.09 21.08 6.17
N LEU A 124 -7.40 20.91 7.46
CA LEU A 124 -6.75 21.54 8.61
C LEU A 124 -5.22 21.40 8.63
N PHE A 125 -4.69 20.27 8.21
CA PHE A 125 -3.24 19.99 8.24
C PHE A 125 -2.55 20.26 6.88
N SER A 126 -3.22 20.87 5.90
CA SER A 126 -2.65 21.12 4.57
C SER A 126 -1.43 22.02 4.60
N GLY A 127 -1.34 22.94 5.56
CA GLY A 127 -0.15 23.77 5.80
C GLY A 127 1.11 22.95 6.07
N TRP A 128 1.00 21.84 6.80
CA TRP A 128 2.09 20.88 7.03
C TRP A 128 2.61 20.30 5.71
N ILE A 129 1.70 19.86 4.83
CA ILE A 129 2.08 19.30 3.53
C ILE A 129 2.72 20.35 2.63
N LYS A 130 2.21 21.59 2.66
CA LYS A 130 2.81 22.71 1.93
C LYS A 130 4.22 23.01 2.42
N TRP A 131 4.46 23.00 3.72
CA TRP A 131 5.80 23.17 4.29
C TRP A 131 6.74 22.04 3.86
N LEU A 132 6.28 20.77 3.92
CA LEU A 132 7.05 19.62 3.49
C LEU A 132 7.43 19.66 2.01
N SER A 133 6.63 20.30 1.16
CA SER A 133 6.92 20.37 -0.28
C SER A 133 8.23 21.11 -0.59
N ASN A 134 8.72 21.96 0.31
CA ASN A 134 10.01 22.66 0.17
C ASN A 134 11.22 21.70 0.25
N TYR A 135 11.03 20.51 0.80
CA TYR A 135 12.08 19.50 0.99
C TYR A 135 11.95 18.35 -0.01
N THR A 136 11.35 18.62 -1.17
CA THR A 136 11.07 17.60 -2.18
C THR A 136 12.12 17.62 -3.27
N VAL A 137 12.76 16.48 -3.50
CA VAL A 137 13.77 16.26 -4.53
C VAL A 137 13.15 15.55 -5.73
N THR A 138 13.39 16.10 -6.92
CA THR A 138 12.99 15.51 -8.20
C THR A 138 14.20 15.47 -9.14
N VAL A 139 14.16 14.55 -10.09
CA VAL A 139 15.19 14.42 -11.15
C VAL A 139 14.52 14.53 -12.50
N SER A 140 15.23 15.11 -13.47
CA SER A 140 14.84 15.08 -14.88
C SER A 140 15.38 13.80 -15.52
N ASN A 141 14.52 13.09 -16.25
CA ASN A 141 14.88 11.83 -16.89
C ASN A 141 14.93 12.00 -18.40
N THR A 142 15.96 11.46 -19.02
CA THR A 142 16.11 11.33 -20.48
C THR A 142 15.67 9.94 -20.97
N ASN A 143 15.55 8.97 -20.07
CA ASN A 143 15.13 7.61 -20.39
C ASN A 143 13.61 7.55 -20.61
N PRO A 144 13.12 7.08 -21.77
CA PRO A 144 11.69 7.06 -22.12
C PRO A 144 10.83 6.17 -21.21
N VAL A 145 11.44 5.25 -20.47
CA VAL A 145 10.75 4.39 -19.47
C VAL A 145 10.14 5.22 -18.34
N TYR A 146 10.74 6.36 -18.02
CA TYR A 146 10.30 7.25 -16.94
C TYR A 146 9.61 8.51 -17.46
N ALA A 147 8.70 9.05 -16.67
CA ALA A 147 8.16 10.38 -16.95
C ALA A 147 9.28 11.44 -16.90
N PRO A 148 9.16 12.57 -17.63
CA PRO A 148 10.24 13.56 -17.77
C PRO A 148 10.76 14.12 -16.46
N LYS A 149 9.89 14.23 -15.44
CA LYS A 149 10.26 14.71 -14.10
C LYS A 149 9.66 13.81 -13.04
N THR A 150 10.50 13.10 -12.31
CA THR A 150 10.07 12.12 -11.28
C THR A 150 10.94 12.21 -10.04
N GLY A 151 10.64 11.35 -9.05
CA GLY A 151 11.57 11.09 -7.95
C GLY A 151 12.80 10.29 -8.38
N PRO A 152 13.91 10.40 -7.64
CA PRO A 152 15.10 9.61 -7.90
C PRO A 152 14.84 8.12 -7.69
N THR A 153 15.38 7.28 -8.59
CA THR A 153 15.41 5.82 -8.47
C THR A 153 16.84 5.34 -8.25
N ILE A 154 17.02 4.09 -7.80
CA ILE A 154 18.36 3.49 -7.69
C ILE A 154 19.06 3.53 -9.05
N ALA A 155 18.36 3.23 -10.14
CA ALA A 155 18.91 3.25 -11.49
C ALA A 155 19.39 4.64 -11.91
N THR A 156 18.58 5.70 -11.63
CA THR A 156 18.94 7.07 -12.00
C THR A 156 20.09 7.64 -11.18
N VAL A 157 20.20 7.28 -9.90
CA VAL A 157 21.28 7.77 -9.02
C VAL A 157 22.61 7.07 -9.31
N LEU A 158 22.58 5.76 -9.58
CA LEU A 158 23.78 5.00 -9.91
C LEU A 158 24.19 5.10 -11.39
N GLY A 159 23.38 5.71 -12.24
CA GLY A 159 23.63 5.81 -13.68
C GLY A 159 23.61 4.46 -14.41
N ILE A 160 22.90 3.46 -13.88
CA ILE A 160 22.80 2.12 -14.44
C ILE A 160 21.47 1.92 -15.19
N SER A 161 21.47 0.91 -16.08
CA SER A 161 20.21 0.55 -16.76
C SER A 161 19.12 0.12 -15.78
N PRO A 162 17.86 0.58 -15.95
CA PRO A 162 16.72 0.13 -15.13
C PRO A 162 16.57 -1.40 -15.13
N TRP A 163 16.91 -2.07 -16.21
CA TRP A 163 16.88 -3.53 -16.32
C TRP A 163 17.87 -4.21 -15.40
N ILE A 164 19.11 -3.72 -15.34
CA ILE A 164 20.14 -4.28 -14.46
C ILE A 164 19.71 -4.13 -13.01
N ALA A 165 19.23 -2.94 -12.63
CA ALA A 165 18.77 -2.69 -11.27
C ALA A 165 17.58 -3.59 -10.89
N SER A 166 16.60 -3.77 -11.78
CA SER A 166 15.42 -4.60 -11.53
C SER A 166 15.74 -6.10 -11.52
N ILE A 167 16.67 -6.58 -12.33
CA ILE A 167 17.11 -7.99 -12.31
C ILE A 167 17.83 -8.29 -11.01
N ILE A 168 18.72 -7.41 -10.55
CA ILE A 168 19.39 -7.56 -9.24
C ILE A 168 18.34 -7.56 -8.12
N PHE A 169 17.38 -6.64 -8.18
CA PHE A 169 16.30 -6.57 -7.20
C PHE A 169 15.45 -7.85 -7.21
N LEU A 170 15.05 -8.36 -8.39
CA LEU A 170 14.34 -9.63 -8.50
C LEU A 170 15.14 -10.78 -7.88
N ALA A 171 16.44 -10.88 -8.19
CA ALA A 171 17.29 -11.94 -7.64
C ALA A 171 17.35 -11.91 -6.10
N LEU A 172 17.47 -10.72 -5.50
CA LEU A 172 17.44 -10.52 -4.05
C LEU A 172 16.07 -10.91 -3.46
N MET A 173 14.97 -10.52 -4.12
CA MET A 173 13.63 -10.85 -3.67
C MET A 173 13.33 -12.35 -3.79
N LEU A 174 13.78 -13.01 -4.83
CA LEU A 174 13.68 -14.47 -4.99
C LEU A 174 14.51 -15.20 -3.93
N TRP A 175 15.74 -14.75 -3.70
CA TRP A 175 16.58 -15.30 -2.63
C TRP A 175 15.88 -15.23 -1.27
N TYR A 176 15.29 -14.07 -0.93
CA TYR A 176 14.53 -13.95 0.32
C TYR A 176 13.28 -14.83 0.32
N ALA A 177 12.48 -14.80 -0.75
CA ALA A 177 11.21 -15.52 -0.83
C ALA A 177 11.37 -17.05 -0.71
N PHE A 178 12.42 -17.62 -1.28
CA PHE A 178 12.64 -19.06 -1.29
C PHE A 178 13.75 -19.52 -0.33
N GLY A 179 14.73 -18.67 -0.02
CA GLY A 179 15.84 -19.02 0.88
C GLY A 179 15.46 -18.93 2.36
N VAL A 180 14.57 -18.03 2.75
CA VAL A 180 14.16 -17.90 4.16
C VAL A 180 13.16 -18.97 4.52
N LYS A 181 13.51 -19.83 5.49
CA LYS A 181 12.62 -20.88 6.01
C LYS A 181 11.43 -20.26 6.73
N ASN A 182 10.24 -20.79 6.47
CA ASN A 182 9.03 -20.44 7.23
C ASN A 182 8.51 -21.69 7.96
N LYS A 183 8.27 -21.54 9.25
CA LYS A 183 7.76 -22.65 10.10
C LYS A 183 6.22 -22.62 10.19
N SER A 184 5.59 -21.50 9.83
CA SER A 184 4.16 -21.32 9.96
C SER A 184 3.43 -21.68 8.66
N GLN A 185 2.36 -22.47 8.80
CA GLN A 185 1.37 -22.68 7.74
C GLN A 185 0.14 -21.83 8.08
N ARG A 186 -0.03 -20.70 7.40
CA ARG A 186 -1.24 -19.90 7.56
C ARG A 186 -2.38 -20.50 6.74
N PRO A 187 -3.58 -20.61 7.32
CA PRO A 187 -4.76 -20.99 6.57
C PRO A 187 -5.13 -19.87 5.59
N SER A 188 -4.65 -19.97 4.37
CA SER A 188 -4.99 -19.09 3.25
C SER A 188 -5.64 -19.94 2.16
N LYS A 189 -6.75 -19.45 1.60
CA LYS A 189 -7.44 -20.15 0.49
C LYS A 189 -6.74 -19.92 -0.86
N LEU A 190 -5.87 -18.92 -0.93
CA LEU A 190 -5.05 -18.63 -2.09
C LEU A 190 -3.58 -18.89 -1.73
N ASN A 191 -2.93 -19.77 -2.50
CA ASN A 191 -1.51 -20.02 -2.34
C ASN A 191 -0.70 -18.71 -2.47
N TRP A 192 0.32 -18.54 -1.63
CA TRP A 192 1.12 -17.32 -1.58
C TRP A 192 1.83 -17.02 -2.91
N ILE A 193 2.30 -18.05 -3.64
CA ILE A 193 2.91 -17.88 -4.97
C ILE A 193 1.87 -17.39 -5.97
N ALA A 194 0.69 -18.02 -6.00
CA ALA A 194 -0.40 -17.61 -6.88
C ALA A 194 -0.86 -16.17 -6.57
N ALA A 195 -0.97 -15.81 -5.30
CA ALA A 195 -1.30 -14.44 -4.90
C ALA A 195 -0.25 -13.44 -5.38
N SER A 196 1.04 -13.76 -5.23
CA SER A 196 2.14 -12.89 -5.68
C SER A 196 2.11 -12.68 -7.19
N VAL A 197 1.93 -13.75 -7.96
CA VAL A 197 1.85 -13.68 -9.43
C VAL A 197 0.63 -12.88 -9.88
N LEU A 198 -0.54 -13.11 -9.28
CA LEU A 198 -1.76 -12.38 -9.62
C LEU A 198 -1.62 -10.87 -9.35
N ILE A 199 -1.01 -10.48 -8.24
CA ILE A 199 -0.77 -9.07 -7.93
C ILE A 199 0.25 -8.47 -8.92
N ALA A 200 1.34 -9.19 -9.21
CA ALA A 200 2.37 -8.72 -10.13
C ALA A 200 1.88 -8.55 -11.58
N ILE A 201 0.84 -9.28 -11.98
CA ILE A 201 0.15 -9.10 -13.26
C ILE A 201 -0.86 -7.95 -13.18
N LEU A 202 -1.60 -7.87 -12.07
CA LEU A 202 -2.64 -6.86 -11.90
C LEU A 202 -2.07 -5.44 -11.79
N ALA A 203 -0.88 -5.27 -11.20
CA ALA A 203 -0.29 -3.96 -10.95
C ALA A 203 0.00 -3.15 -12.23
N PRO A 204 0.68 -3.67 -13.27
CA PRO A 204 0.88 -2.93 -14.52
C PRO A 204 -0.43 -2.68 -15.27
N ILE A 205 -1.40 -3.59 -15.22
CA ILE A 205 -2.74 -3.40 -15.80
C ILE A 205 -3.47 -2.26 -15.06
N ALA A 206 -3.37 -2.21 -13.74
CA ALA A 206 -3.92 -1.13 -12.93
C ALA A 206 -3.27 0.23 -13.26
N TRP A 207 -1.95 0.24 -13.48
CA TRP A 207 -1.23 1.45 -13.89
C TRP A 207 -1.71 1.95 -15.24
N TRP A 208 -1.78 1.06 -16.24
CA TRP A 208 -2.29 1.39 -17.57
C TRP A 208 -3.73 1.95 -17.50
N ALA A 209 -4.62 1.26 -16.80
CA ALA A 209 -6.01 1.67 -16.67
C ALA A 209 -6.16 3.00 -15.90
N SER A 210 -5.31 3.26 -14.91
CA SER A 210 -5.27 4.53 -14.19
C SER A 210 -4.71 5.66 -15.05
N ALA A 211 -3.64 5.39 -15.82
CA ALA A 211 -3.02 6.37 -16.72
C ALA A 211 -4.00 6.85 -17.80
N SER A 212 -4.88 5.99 -18.30
CA SER A 212 -5.93 6.36 -19.26
C SER A 212 -6.94 7.38 -18.73
N THR A 213 -6.97 7.61 -17.40
CA THR A 213 -7.81 8.64 -16.76
C THR A 213 -7.05 9.91 -16.39
N GLY A 214 -5.79 10.02 -16.81
CA GLY A 214 -4.89 11.14 -16.49
C GLY A 214 -4.09 10.96 -15.20
N ARG A 215 -4.27 9.85 -14.47
CA ARG A 215 -3.51 9.54 -13.27
C ARG A 215 -2.37 8.57 -13.60
N ASN A 216 -1.19 9.08 -13.80
CA ASN A 216 -0.01 8.25 -14.11
C ASN A 216 0.60 7.63 -12.84
N TYR A 217 -0.08 6.65 -12.26
CA TYR A 217 0.38 5.86 -11.11
C TYR A 217 -0.41 4.55 -10.99
N GLY A 218 0.18 3.52 -10.38
CA GLY A 218 -0.46 2.21 -10.16
C GLY A 218 -1.44 2.19 -8.98
N LEU A 219 -1.57 1.02 -8.35
CA LEU A 219 -2.47 0.79 -7.20
C LEU A 219 -2.20 1.76 -6.05
N GLY A 220 -3.26 2.21 -5.38
CA GLY A 220 -3.16 3.12 -4.24
C GLY A 220 -4.43 3.13 -3.40
N ILE A 221 -4.29 3.33 -2.10
CA ILE A 221 -5.43 3.34 -1.17
C ILE A 221 -5.73 4.75 -0.66
N THR A 222 -4.68 5.53 -0.35
CA THR A 222 -4.82 6.84 0.29
C THR A 222 -5.61 7.82 -0.58
N GLY A 223 -5.26 7.92 -1.87
CA GLY A 223 -5.93 8.83 -2.80
C GLY A 223 -7.40 8.49 -2.99
N GLY A 224 -7.74 7.21 -3.03
CA GLY A 224 -9.12 6.77 -3.16
C GLY A 224 -9.98 7.13 -1.95
N TRP A 225 -9.50 6.91 -0.72
CA TRP A 225 -10.21 7.35 0.48
C TRP A 225 -10.35 8.88 0.55
N ILE A 226 -9.30 9.64 0.17
CA ILE A 226 -9.38 11.10 0.07
C ILE A 226 -10.45 11.52 -0.95
N ASN A 227 -10.53 10.85 -2.10
CA ASN A 227 -11.55 11.14 -3.11
C ASN A 227 -12.95 10.85 -2.59
N LEU A 228 -13.18 9.69 -1.95
CA LEU A 228 -14.51 9.36 -1.39
C LEU A 228 -14.99 10.40 -0.39
N VAL A 229 -14.10 10.86 0.52
CA VAL A 229 -14.46 11.96 1.43
C VAL A 229 -14.70 13.26 0.65
N SER A 230 -13.92 13.57 -0.40
CA SER A 230 -14.09 14.77 -1.21
C SER A 230 -15.40 14.78 -1.99
N VAL A 231 -15.94 13.61 -2.39
CA VAL A 231 -17.25 13.51 -3.03
C VAL A 231 -18.35 14.06 -2.11
N TYR A 232 -18.30 13.71 -0.82
CA TYR A 232 -19.29 14.20 0.15
C TYR A 232 -19.00 15.62 0.65
N ALA A 233 -17.73 15.92 0.98
CA ALA A 233 -17.37 17.18 1.62
C ALA A 233 -17.26 18.35 0.63
N ASN A 234 -16.89 18.10 -0.61
CA ASN A 234 -16.52 19.13 -1.59
C ASN A 234 -17.25 18.99 -2.93
N ASN A 235 -18.29 18.15 -3.02
CA ASN A 235 -19.01 17.82 -4.27
C ASN A 235 -18.09 17.44 -5.43
N ALA A 236 -16.96 16.78 -5.13
CA ALA A 236 -16.02 16.31 -6.13
C ALA A 236 -16.60 15.12 -6.92
N SER A 237 -16.19 14.94 -8.16
CA SER A 237 -16.53 13.73 -8.92
C SER A 237 -15.80 12.51 -8.39
N LEU A 238 -16.43 11.34 -8.48
CA LEU A 238 -15.77 10.06 -8.21
C LEU A 238 -14.69 9.83 -9.26
N ASN A 239 -13.46 9.67 -8.82
CA ASN A 239 -12.33 9.39 -9.70
C ASN A 239 -11.97 7.89 -9.70
N TRP A 240 -10.94 7.53 -10.48
CA TRP A 240 -10.46 6.15 -10.63
C TRP A 240 -10.07 5.52 -9.29
N GLU A 241 -9.34 6.26 -8.42
CA GLU A 241 -8.90 5.75 -7.12
C GLU A 241 -10.07 5.55 -6.14
N GLY A 242 -11.06 6.44 -6.17
CA GLY A 242 -12.28 6.28 -5.36
C GLY A 242 -13.06 5.04 -5.78
N ALA A 243 -13.17 4.80 -7.08
CA ALA A 243 -13.79 3.59 -7.61
C ALA A 243 -12.98 2.32 -7.27
N GLU A 244 -11.64 2.39 -7.27
CA GLU A 244 -10.76 1.31 -6.80
C GLU A 244 -11.08 0.90 -5.36
N ILE A 245 -11.25 1.86 -4.44
CA ILE A 245 -11.61 1.58 -3.04
C ILE A 245 -12.97 0.88 -2.93
N LEU A 246 -13.97 1.40 -3.62
CA LEU A 246 -15.29 0.76 -3.64
C LEU A 246 -15.19 -0.66 -4.20
N GLY A 247 -14.43 -0.84 -5.27
CA GLY A 247 -14.15 -2.16 -5.84
C GLY A 247 -13.51 -3.11 -4.84
N ILE A 248 -12.49 -2.68 -4.09
CA ILE A 248 -11.82 -3.51 -3.07
C ILE A 248 -12.82 -3.98 -2.01
N ILE A 249 -13.66 -3.09 -1.52
CA ILE A 249 -14.67 -3.44 -0.50
C ILE A 249 -15.69 -4.44 -1.06
N ILE A 250 -16.20 -4.18 -2.26
CA ILE A 250 -17.18 -5.05 -2.95
C ILE A 250 -16.56 -6.43 -3.26
N GLY A 251 -15.34 -6.46 -3.83
CA GLY A 251 -14.64 -7.70 -4.16
C GLY A 251 -14.34 -8.54 -2.92
N ALA A 252 -13.92 -7.91 -1.83
CA ALA A 252 -13.71 -8.60 -0.56
C ALA A 252 -15.03 -9.13 0.03
N ALA A 253 -16.13 -8.36 -0.06
CA ALA A 253 -17.45 -8.81 0.39
C ALA A 253 -17.96 -10.00 -0.42
N ILE A 254 -17.93 -9.93 -1.74
CA ILE A 254 -18.30 -11.04 -2.64
C ILE A 254 -17.48 -12.28 -2.31
N SER A 255 -16.17 -12.13 -2.18
CA SER A 255 -15.26 -13.23 -1.86
C SER A 255 -15.54 -13.85 -0.49
N ALA A 256 -15.80 -13.02 0.53
CA ALA A 256 -16.12 -13.48 1.87
C ALA A 256 -17.47 -14.20 1.94
N ILE A 257 -18.51 -13.69 1.24
CA ILE A 257 -19.83 -14.30 1.16
C ILE A 257 -19.74 -15.65 0.44
N ALA A 258 -19.12 -15.68 -0.75
CA ALA A 258 -18.94 -16.91 -1.52
C ALA A 258 -18.11 -17.96 -0.75
N GLY A 259 -17.18 -17.51 0.10
CA GLY A 259 -16.38 -18.37 0.96
C GLY A 259 -17.04 -18.78 2.28
N LYS A 260 -18.27 -18.31 2.55
CA LYS A 260 -18.96 -18.46 3.85
C LYS A 260 -18.16 -17.90 5.03
N GLU A 261 -17.37 -16.84 4.79
CA GLU A 261 -16.48 -16.20 5.77
C GLU A 261 -17.01 -14.84 6.24
N PHE A 262 -18.01 -14.30 5.55
CA PHE A 262 -18.64 -13.03 5.94
C PHE A 262 -19.30 -13.19 7.31
N LYS A 263 -18.85 -12.39 8.27
CA LYS A 263 -19.45 -12.34 9.61
C LYS A 263 -19.32 -10.92 10.16
N LEU A 264 -20.41 -10.41 10.71
CA LEU A 264 -20.35 -9.17 11.48
C LEU A 264 -19.57 -9.45 12.77
N ARG A 265 -18.35 -8.91 12.83
CA ARG A 265 -17.42 -9.15 13.95
C ARG A 265 -17.27 -7.87 14.76
N MET A 266 -17.69 -7.93 16.00
CA MET A 266 -17.55 -6.84 16.97
C MET A 266 -16.51 -7.21 18.03
N PRO A 267 -15.68 -6.27 18.50
CA PRO A 267 -14.76 -6.53 19.59
C PRO A 267 -15.53 -6.71 20.91
N LYS A 268 -15.05 -7.59 21.75
CA LYS A 268 -15.62 -7.78 23.10
C LYS A 268 -15.38 -6.57 24.01
N ASN A 269 -14.27 -5.85 23.81
CA ASN A 269 -13.90 -4.68 24.62
C ASN A 269 -14.15 -3.39 23.80
N PRO A 270 -15.04 -2.49 24.26
CA PRO A 270 -15.29 -1.22 23.58
C PRO A 270 -14.05 -0.31 23.44
N LYS A 271 -13.07 -0.42 24.34
CA LYS A 271 -11.79 0.32 24.23
C LYS A 271 -11.04 0.04 22.94
N THR A 272 -11.29 -1.12 22.31
CA THR A 272 -10.72 -1.45 21.01
C THR A 272 -11.15 -0.46 19.91
N TYR A 273 -12.36 0.08 19.97
CA TYR A 273 -12.80 1.09 19.02
C TYR A 273 -12.00 2.40 19.16
N ALA A 274 -11.72 2.86 20.37
CA ALA A 274 -10.86 4.03 20.60
C ALA A 274 -9.45 3.80 20.06
N GLN A 275 -8.89 2.60 20.29
CA GLN A 275 -7.58 2.23 19.78
C GLN A 275 -7.53 2.24 18.25
N VAL A 276 -8.52 1.65 17.56
CA VAL A 276 -8.50 1.60 16.08
C VAL A 276 -8.81 2.95 15.45
N LEU A 277 -9.61 3.80 16.10
CA LEU A 277 -9.81 5.19 15.68
C LEU A 277 -8.50 5.98 15.74
N LEU A 278 -7.76 5.88 16.86
CA LEU A 278 -6.42 6.49 16.98
C LEU A 278 -5.46 5.93 15.93
N GLY A 279 -5.49 4.62 15.71
CA GLY A 279 -4.69 3.96 14.66
C GLY A 279 -5.03 4.47 13.27
N GLY A 280 -6.30 4.58 12.94
CA GLY A 280 -6.78 5.15 11.67
C GLY A 280 -6.36 6.61 11.49
N PHE A 281 -6.47 7.42 12.56
CA PHE A 281 -6.00 8.81 12.57
C PHE A 281 -4.51 8.91 12.24
N LEU A 282 -3.66 8.17 12.95
CA LEU A 282 -2.22 8.16 12.72
C LEU A 282 -1.86 7.66 11.33
N MET A 283 -2.55 6.62 10.85
CA MET A 283 -2.37 6.13 9.48
C MET A 283 -2.73 7.18 8.43
N GLY A 284 -3.85 7.90 8.59
CA GLY A 284 -4.29 8.92 7.65
C GLY A 284 -3.31 10.08 7.57
N PHE A 285 -2.89 10.61 8.72
CA PHE A 285 -1.88 11.66 8.82
C PHE A 285 -0.53 11.18 8.25
N GLY A 286 -0.05 10.03 8.70
CA GLY A 286 1.24 9.47 8.30
C GLY A 286 1.31 9.15 6.80
N ALA A 287 0.25 8.57 6.23
CA ALA A 287 0.20 8.26 4.80
C ALA A 287 0.30 9.50 3.92
N VAL A 288 -0.44 10.56 4.24
CA VAL A 288 -0.39 11.80 3.45
C VAL A 288 0.94 12.52 3.63
N THR A 289 1.48 12.53 4.86
CA THR A 289 2.81 13.09 5.16
C THR A 289 3.91 12.35 4.41
N ALA A 290 3.85 11.00 4.35
CA ALA A 290 4.80 10.19 3.59
C ALA A 290 4.61 10.27 2.06
N GLY A 291 3.49 10.82 1.58
CA GLY A 291 3.15 10.85 0.15
C GLY A 291 2.44 9.57 -0.35
N GLY A 292 2.06 8.66 0.55
CA GLY A 292 1.31 7.43 0.23
C GLY A 292 1.34 6.41 1.37
N CYS A 293 0.47 5.41 1.27
CA CYS A 293 0.42 4.28 2.19
C CYS A 293 1.32 3.12 1.72
N ASN A 294 1.28 2.02 2.43
CA ASN A 294 1.99 0.79 2.09
C ASN A 294 1.68 0.25 0.68
N ILE A 295 0.47 0.40 0.15
CA ILE A 295 0.20 0.02 -1.25
C ILE A 295 0.92 0.97 -2.20
N GLY A 296 0.75 2.27 -2.03
CA GLY A 296 1.36 3.26 -2.93
C GLY A 296 2.89 3.34 -2.84
N HIS A 297 3.51 3.07 -1.68
CA HIS A 297 4.97 3.04 -1.56
C HIS A 297 5.51 1.61 -1.66
N PHE A 298 5.13 0.73 -0.75
CA PHE A 298 5.75 -0.59 -0.67
C PHE A 298 5.37 -1.47 -1.87
N LEU A 299 4.07 -1.57 -2.23
CA LEU A 299 3.66 -2.43 -3.33
C LEU A 299 3.87 -1.78 -4.70
N THR A 300 3.53 -0.51 -4.91
CA THR A 300 3.62 0.14 -6.24
C THR A 300 4.96 0.84 -6.46
N GLY A 301 5.49 1.49 -5.43
CA GLY A 301 6.67 2.37 -5.58
C GLY A 301 8.01 1.65 -5.44
N VAL A 302 8.15 0.69 -4.52
CA VAL A 302 9.40 -0.08 -4.37
C VAL A 302 9.75 -0.88 -5.64
N PRO A 303 8.82 -1.52 -6.36
CA PRO A 303 9.13 -2.19 -7.62
C PRO A 303 9.72 -1.28 -8.70
N THR A 304 9.42 0.04 -8.67
CA THR A 304 10.08 1.02 -9.55
C THR A 304 11.45 1.46 -9.04
N LEU A 305 11.92 0.89 -7.94
CA LEU A 305 13.17 1.22 -7.23
C LEU A 305 13.25 2.70 -6.82
N ALA A 306 12.10 3.35 -6.57
CA ALA A 306 12.02 4.73 -6.13
C ALA A 306 12.60 4.89 -4.72
N ILE A 307 13.59 5.78 -4.56
CA ILE A 307 14.25 6.02 -3.27
C ILE A 307 13.25 6.50 -2.22
N SER A 308 12.32 7.38 -2.60
CA SER A 308 11.23 7.84 -1.71
C SER A 308 10.41 6.67 -1.15
N SER A 309 10.12 5.67 -1.99
CA SER A 309 9.30 4.52 -1.61
C SER A 309 10.07 3.51 -0.75
N ILE A 310 11.36 3.34 -1.02
CA ILE A 310 12.25 2.51 -0.20
C ILE A 310 12.38 3.13 1.19
N VAL A 311 12.69 4.44 1.28
CA VAL A 311 12.79 5.15 2.57
C VAL A 311 11.47 5.08 3.34
N ALA A 312 10.34 5.43 2.72
CA ALA A 312 9.03 5.35 3.38
C ALA A 312 8.74 3.94 3.89
N SER A 313 9.04 2.90 3.10
CA SER A 313 8.80 1.50 3.47
C SER A 313 9.65 1.04 4.65
N ILE A 314 10.91 1.46 4.71
CA ILE A 314 11.79 1.21 5.88
C ILE A 314 11.15 1.80 7.13
N PHE A 315 10.69 3.05 7.07
CA PHE A 315 10.07 3.71 8.23
C PHE A 315 8.68 3.19 8.55
N PHE A 316 7.91 2.67 7.58
CA PHE A 316 6.71 1.87 7.86
C PHE A 316 7.02 0.64 8.72
N ILE A 317 8.08 -0.08 8.37
CA ILE A 317 8.53 -1.27 9.10
C ILE A 317 9.01 -0.89 10.50
N LEU A 318 9.86 0.12 10.62
CA LEU A 318 10.38 0.56 11.91
C LEU A 318 9.29 1.05 12.86
N GLY A 319 8.36 1.88 12.38
CA GLY A 319 7.20 2.33 13.17
C GLY A 319 6.29 1.17 13.58
N ASN A 320 6.06 0.22 12.67
CA ASN A 320 5.30 -1.00 12.95
C ASN A 320 5.99 -1.86 14.03
N TRP A 321 7.29 -2.09 13.91
CA TRP A 321 8.06 -2.87 14.88
C TRP A 321 8.08 -2.23 16.25
N THR A 322 8.28 -0.91 16.31
CA THR A 322 8.27 -0.15 17.57
C THR A 322 6.96 -0.34 18.31
N MET A 323 5.83 -0.13 17.63
CA MET A 323 4.52 -0.26 18.27
C MET A 323 4.15 -1.71 18.55
N ALA A 324 4.51 -2.64 17.66
CA ALA A 324 4.27 -4.06 17.87
C ALA A 324 5.06 -4.60 19.08
N TRP A 325 6.30 -4.17 19.24
CA TRP A 325 7.09 -4.53 20.43
C TRP A 325 6.49 -3.95 21.70
N PHE A 326 6.02 -2.71 21.67
CA PHE A 326 5.39 -2.07 22.83
C PHE A 326 4.11 -2.79 23.27
N LEU A 327 3.25 -3.21 22.31
CA LEU A 327 1.97 -3.87 22.62
C LEU A 327 2.11 -5.36 22.92
N PHE A 328 2.99 -6.06 22.25
CA PHE A 328 3.06 -7.53 22.27
C PHE A 328 4.38 -8.08 22.82
N GLY A 329 5.47 -7.30 22.76
CA GLY A 329 6.80 -7.76 23.17
C GLY A 329 6.99 -7.86 24.70
N ARG A 330 6.17 -7.13 25.47
CA ARG A 330 6.21 -7.14 26.94
C ARG A 330 5.40 -8.29 27.58
N GLN A 331 4.71 -9.07 26.77
CA GLN A 331 3.85 -10.17 27.26
C GLN A 331 4.54 -11.54 27.25
N LYS A 332 5.87 -11.55 27.03
CA LYS A 332 6.72 -12.77 27.09
C LYS A 332 7.49 -12.81 28.38
#